data_1d1d4403d3f07629d8ee52159c8d0dc5
#
_entry.id   1d1d4403d3f07629d8ee52159c8d0dc5
#
_cell.length_a   1.000
_cell.length_b   1.000
_cell.length_c   1.000
_cell.angle_alpha   90.00
_cell.angle_beta   90.00
_cell.angle_gamma   90.00
#
_symmetry.space_group_name_H-M   'P 1'
#
loop_
_entity.id
_entity.type
_entity.pdbx_description
1 polymer ?
#
loop_
_entity_poly.entity_id
_entity_poly.type
_entity_poly.pdbx_seq_one_letter_code
_entity_poly.pdbx_strand_id
1 'polypeptide(L)'
;MKKILEEDEKKLLLDIFHIYAPTNGESSLSIFLAKFLESQKIDFTMDAHNNIYSIKYPGEPILSAHQDCVGDLSCGKLANFVDIYDFDDTQILKGNGNIGADDKIGIFLILLYLTKVNKNINFVFSTGEERSVPTGIKTIVSDIKELEAFKKAPYCIVLDRKNSGDIICKENSYGSKAFDDALSEIGKKYDYASVKGGHSDTATFSEYMNAANLSVGYYNPHTKTEFVIIQDMINTFNYLCDIIENLPRDIPYEEKSKTVYNYPSYNGYKGYNTYDDDYDVYGYYGNNTKKEKKKFENKKFENKTSFYDSDFTEIYD
;
A
#
# COMPACT_ATOMS: atom_id res chain seq x y z
N MET A 1 -16.56 -7.88 19.60
CA MET A 1 -15.69 -6.90 20.30
C MET A 1 -14.88 -6.21 19.22
N LYS A 2 -14.87 -4.87 19.16
CA LYS A 2 -13.95 -4.11 18.29
C LYS A 2 -12.53 -4.49 18.68
N LYS A 3 -11.71 -4.91 17.73
CA LYS A 3 -10.29 -5.15 17.97
C LYS A 3 -9.62 -3.78 17.99
N ILE A 4 -9.07 -3.39 19.11
CA ILE A 4 -8.32 -2.15 19.31
C ILE A 4 -6.85 -2.52 19.20
N LEU A 5 -6.02 -1.64 18.61
CA LEU A 5 -4.56 -1.81 18.62
C LEU A 5 -4.05 -1.86 20.07
N GLU A 6 -3.11 -2.75 20.32
CA GLU A 6 -2.37 -2.77 21.59
C GLU A 6 -1.45 -1.54 21.69
N GLU A 7 -1.02 -1.17 22.88
CA GLU A 7 -0.22 0.05 23.07
C GLU A 7 1.13 0.02 22.32
N ASP A 8 1.76 -1.16 22.23
CA ASP A 8 2.99 -1.33 21.45
C ASP A 8 2.75 -1.23 19.93
N GLU A 9 1.59 -1.68 19.45
CA GLU A 9 1.18 -1.56 18.06
C GLU A 9 0.86 -0.10 17.69
N LYS A 10 0.14 0.62 18.57
CA LYS A 10 -0.12 2.07 18.41
C LYS A 10 1.18 2.86 18.38
N LYS A 11 2.10 2.53 19.29
CA LYS A 11 3.40 3.18 19.34
C LYS A 11 4.17 2.95 18.05
N LEU A 12 4.26 1.72 17.54
CA LEU A 12 4.93 1.40 16.28
C LEU A 12 4.29 2.17 15.11
N LEU A 13 2.96 2.18 15.05
CA LEU A 13 2.23 2.92 14.02
C LEU A 13 2.59 4.40 14.04
N LEU A 14 2.51 5.06 15.19
CA LEU A 14 2.84 6.47 15.33
C LEU A 14 4.33 6.76 15.07
N ASP A 15 5.24 5.90 15.52
CA ASP A 15 6.68 6.03 15.24
C ASP A 15 6.94 6.06 13.71
N ILE A 16 6.28 5.19 12.92
CA ILE A 16 6.38 5.17 11.45
C ILE A 16 5.82 6.48 10.86
N PHE A 17 4.67 6.92 11.34
CA PHE A 17 3.98 8.10 10.79
C PHE A 17 4.66 9.42 11.11
N HIS A 18 5.42 9.52 12.17
CA HIS A 18 6.21 10.70 12.52
C HIS A 18 7.49 10.86 11.67
N ILE A 19 7.83 9.86 10.85
CA ILE A 19 9.00 9.95 9.98
C ILE A 19 8.62 10.56 8.63
N TYR A 20 9.29 11.64 8.26
CA TYR A 20 9.18 12.26 6.95
C TYR A 20 9.91 11.41 5.91
N ALA A 21 9.21 10.95 4.88
CA ALA A 21 9.77 10.07 3.84
C ALA A 21 9.22 10.40 2.43
N PRO A 22 9.50 11.60 1.87
CA PRO A 22 9.10 11.92 0.50
C PRO A 22 9.94 11.12 -0.50
N THR A 23 9.45 10.96 -1.72
CA THR A 23 10.22 10.34 -2.81
C THR A 23 11.62 10.99 -2.93
N ASN A 24 12.66 10.18 -2.95
CA ASN A 24 14.09 10.53 -2.85
C ASN A 24 14.52 11.10 -1.49
N GLY A 25 13.72 10.95 -0.45
CA GLY A 25 14.01 11.36 0.93
C GLY A 25 13.68 10.27 1.95
N GLU A 26 13.61 9.00 1.54
CA GLU A 26 13.17 7.85 2.34
C GLU A 26 14.20 7.42 3.41
N SER A 27 15.44 7.89 3.34
CA SER A 27 16.55 7.41 4.17
C SER A 27 16.24 7.33 5.66
N SER A 28 15.48 8.29 6.21
CA SER A 28 15.12 8.27 7.63
C SER A 28 14.19 7.11 7.98
N LEU A 29 13.24 6.80 7.10
CA LEU A 29 12.33 5.67 7.27
C LEU A 29 13.09 4.35 7.08
N SER A 30 13.94 4.25 6.06
CA SER A 30 14.78 3.07 5.83
C SER A 30 15.66 2.74 7.02
N ILE A 31 16.31 3.75 7.63
CA ILE A 31 17.13 3.58 8.84
C ILE A 31 16.27 3.11 10.02
N PHE A 32 15.08 3.67 10.19
CA PHE A 32 14.15 3.23 11.24
C PHE A 32 13.75 1.76 11.03
N LEU A 33 13.36 1.39 9.81
CA LEU A 33 12.95 0.03 9.46
C LEU A 33 14.10 -0.97 9.68
N ALA A 34 15.30 -0.63 9.24
CA ALA A 34 16.49 -1.47 9.46
C ALA A 34 16.74 -1.73 10.96
N LYS A 35 16.74 -0.67 11.79
CA LYS A 35 16.89 -0.79 13.23
C LYS A 35 15.78 -1.60 13.89
N PHE A 36 14.53 -1.41 13.43
CA PHE A 36 13.41 -2.18 13.93
C PHE A 36 13.57 -3.66 13.62
N LEU A 37 13.86 -4.02 12.36
CA LEU A 37 14.08 -5.41 11.93
C LEU A 37 15.25 -6.06 12.69
N GLU A 38 16.38 -5.36 12.87
CA GLU A 38 17.51 -5.81 13.70
C GLU A 38 17.07 -6.10 15.14
N SER A 39 16.30 -5.20 15.76
CA SER A 39 15.81 -5.38 17.13
C SER A 39 14.93 -6.62 17.28
N GLN A 40 14.16 -6.95 16.23
CA GLN A 40 13.31 -8.13 16.16
C GLN A 40 14.06 -9.39 15.72
N LYS A 41 15.37 -9.29 15.41
CA LYS A 41 16.20 -10.39 14.87
C LYS A 41 15.63 -10.96 13.57
N ILE A 42 15.15 -10.09 12.71
CA ILE A 42 14.66 -10.42 11.37
C ILE A 42 15.76 -10.07 10.38
N ASP A 43 16.17 -11.04 9.61
CA ASP A 43 17.21 -10.86 8.59
C ASP A 43 16.66 -10.10 7.37
N PHE A 44 17.45 -9.15 6.87
CA PHE A 44 17.12 -8.37 5.69
C PHE A 44 18.38 -7.96 4.91
N THR A 45 18.18 -7.45 3.72
CA THR A 45 19.17 -6.74 2.91
C THR A 45 18.68 -5.30 2.73
N MET A 46 19.57 -4.33 2.88
CA MET A 46 19.34 -2.95 2.46
C MET A 46 20.31 -2.62 1.34
N ASP A 47 19.79 -2.21 0.19
CA ASP A 47 20.61 -1.88 -0.98
C ASP A 47 21.11 -0.41 -0.97
N ALA A 48 21.88 -0.03 -2.00
CA ALA A 48 22.40 1.32 -2.12
C ALA A 48 21.34 2.40 -2.36
N HIS A 49 20.12 2.00 -2.67
CA HIS A 49 18.97 2.88 -2.90
C HIS A 49 18.01 2.93 -1.71
N ASN A 50 18.41 2.35 -0.57
CA ASN A 50 17.62 2.22 0.65
C ASN A 50 16.38 1.31 0.53
N ASN A 51 16.28 0.50 -0.53
CA ASN A 51 15.31 -0.57 -0.55
C ASN A 51 15.66 -1.61 0.51
N ILE A 52 14.64 -2.13 1.21
CA ILE A 52 14.82 -3.17 2.24
C ILE A 52 14.02 -4.40 1.83
N TYR A 53 14.66 -5.57 1.84
CA TYR A 53 13.98 -6.81 1.48
C TYR A 53 14.60 -8.04 2.15
N SER A 54 13.79 -9.09 2.28
CA SER A 54 14.23 -10.42 2.67
C SER A 54 13.56 -11.46 1.79
N ILE A 55 14.33 -12.11 0.91
CA ILE A 55 13.83 -13.13 -0.02
C ILE A 55 14.66 -14.40 0.23
N LYS A 56 14.29 -15.12 1.30
CA LYS A 56 15.06 -16.23 1.86
C LYS A 56 14.28 -17.53 2.01
N TYR A 57 12.96 -17.48 1.93
CA TYR A 57 12.06 -18.58 2.27
C TYR A 57 11.38 -19.16 1.03
N PRO A 58 11.96 -20.21 0.38
CA PRO A 58 11.36 -20.83 -0.79
C PRO A 58 9.98 -21.42 -0.48
N GLY A 59 9.00 -21.15 -1.33
CA GLY A 59 7.62 -21.60 -1.14
C GLY A 59 6.76 -20.68 -0.27
N GLU A 60 7.35 -19.66 0.36
CA GLU A 60 6.59 -18.61 1.04
C GLU A 60 6.27 -17.45 0.10
N PRO A 61 5.09 -16.82 0.23
CA PRO A 61 4.73 -15.66 -0.57
C PRO A 61 5.60 -14.44 -0.26
N ILE A 62 5.48 -13.42 -1.12
CA ILE A 62 6.13 -12.13 -0.93
C ILE A 62 5.08 -11.12 -0.49
N LEU A 63 5.37 -10.34 0.55
CA LEU A 63 4.61 -9.16 0.95
C LEU A 63 5.37 -7.91 0.52
N SER A 64 4.68 -6.93 -0.06
CA SER A 64 5.33 -5.71 -0.55
C SER A 64 4.56 -4.46 -0.15
N ALA A 65 5.33 -3.40 0.18
CA ALA A 65 4.87 -2.05 0.44
C ALA A 65 5.96 -1.06 0.01
N HIS A 66 5.63 0.21 -0.23
CA HIS A 66 6.65 1.21 -0.54
C HIS A 66 6.91 2.18 0.61
N GLN A 67 8.11 2.78 0.62
CA GLN A 67 8.58 3.64 1.72
C GLN A 67 8.30 5.11 1.49
N ASP A 68 8.26 5.54 0.23
CA ASP A 68 8.08 6.94 -0.09
C ASP A 68 6.62 7.37 -0.04
N CYS A 69 6.41 8.64 0.12
CA CYS A 69 5.12 9.29 -0.01
C CYS A 69 5.21 10.50 -0.92
N VAL A 70 4.09 10.90 -1.50
CA VAL A 70 4.03 12.11 -2.32
C VAL A 70 4.41 13.32 -1.48
N GLY A 71 5.47 14.03 -1.88
CA GLY A 71 5.99 15.17 -1.14
C GLY A 71 5.21 16.47 -1.36
N ASP A 72 5.66 17.53 -0.69
CA ASP A 72 5.01 18.84 -0.56
C ASP A 72 4.58 19.51 -1.87
N LEU A 73 5.24 19.22 -2.98
CA LEU A 73 5.01 19.93 -4.25
C LEU A 73 3.68 19.59 -4.92
N SER A 74 3.16 18.38 -4.71
CA SER A 74 1.96 17.90 -5.38
C SER A 74 0.72 17.90 -4.47
N CYS A 75 0.87 17.59 -3.19
CA CYS A 75 -0.27 17.42 -2.27
C CYS A 75 -0.26 18.40 -1.08
N GLY A 76 0.65 19.35 -1.09
CA GLY A 76 0.84 20.29 0.00
C GLY A 76 1.78 19.75 1.08
N LYS A 77 1.89 20.49 2.18
CA LYS A 77 2.84 20.20 3.26
C LYS A 77 2.52 18.87 3.91
N LEU A 78 3.53 18.01 4.07
CA LEU A 78 3.40 16.82 4.89
C LEU A 78 3.05 17.20 6.33
N ALA A 79 2.27 16.35 6.98
CA ALA A 79 1.87 16.57 8.35
C ALA A 79 3.10 16.56 9.27
N ASN A 80 3.21 17.57 10.12
CA ASN A 80 4.20 17.61 11.19
C ASN A 80 3.63 17.11 12.52
N PHE A 81 2.36 16.75 12.52
CA PHE A 81 1.67 16.16 13.65
C PHE A 81 0.68 15.11 13.14
N VAL A 82 0.75 13.90 13.67
CA VAL A 82 -0.14 12.77 13.36
C VAL A 82 -0.52 12.09 14.67
N ASP A 83 -1.81 11.78 14.83
CA ASP A 83 -2.29 11.09 16.02
C ASP A 83 -3.55 10.27 15.73
N ILE A 84 -3.92 9.41 16.67
CA ILE A 84 -5.13 8.58 16.62
C ILE A 84 -6.23 9.26 17.44
N TYR A 85 -7.38 9.45 16.79
CA TYR A 85 -8.55 10.08 17.39
C TYR A 85 -9.71 9.10 17.42
N ASP A 86 -10.45 9.11 18.54
CA ASP A 86 -11.75 8.45 18.60
C ASP A 86 -12.77 9.27 17.80
N PHE A 87 -13.50 8.61 16.92
CA PHE A 87 -14.52 9.22 16.08
C PHE A 87 -15.74 8.32 16.01
N ASP A 88 -16.83 8.71 16.66
CA ASP A 88 -18.06 7.92 16.84
C ASP A 88 -17.70 6.49 17.30
N ASP A 89 -17.94 5.53 16.44
CA ASP A 89 -17.71 4.11 16.69
C ASP A 89 -16.37 3.58 16.19
N THR A 90 -15.46 4.41 15.67
CA THR A 90 -14.18 4.00 15.08
C THR A 90 -13.03 4.88 15.57
N GLN A 91 -11.81 4.48 15.25
CA GLN A 91 -10.60 5.28 15.45
C GLN A 91 -10.05 5.70 14.09
N ILE A 92 -9.58 6.94 14.03
CA ILE A 92 -9.02 7.54 12.82
C ILE A 92 -7.60 8.03 13.13
N LEU A 93 -6.63 7.58 12.32
CA LEU A 93 -5.30 8.18 12.30
C LEU A 93 -5.32 9.33 11.28
N LYS A 94 -4.96 10.54 11.72
CA LYS A 94 -4.89 11.72 10.85
C LYS A 94 -3.91 12.74 11.38
N GLY A 95 -3.56 13.71 10.54
CA GLY A 95 -2.66 14.80 10.90
C GLY A 95 -3.15 16.15 10.37
N ASN A 96 -2.28 17.14 10.45
CA ASN A 96 -2.53 18.50 9.97
C ASN A 96 -2.06 18.73 8.51
N GLY A 97 -1.97 17.68 7.72
CA GLY A 97 -1.55 17.69 6.32
C GLY A 97 -1.61 16.30 5.72
N ASN A 98 -0.91 16.07 4.60
CA ASN A 98 -0.69 14.73 4.08
C ASN A 98 0.12 13.93 5.10
N ILE A 99 -0.38 12.77 5.51
CA ILE A 99 0.27 11.92 6.51
C ILE A 99 1.16 10.83 5.90
N GLY A 100 1.09 10.64 4.56
CA GLY A 100 1.82 9.58 3.85
C GLY A 100 1.34 8.20 4.27
N ALA A 101 0.03 8.02 4.44
CA ALA A 101 -0.56 6.73 4.74
C ALA A 101 -0.41 5.76 3.56
N ASP A 102 -0.36 6.30 2.38
CA ASP A 102 0.15 5.74 1.16
C ASP A 102 1.70 5.84 1.16
N ASP A 103 2.53 4.77 1.42
CA ASP A 103 2.09 3.42 1.82
C ASP A 103 2.66 2.98 3.18
N LYS A 104 2.75 3.90 4.14
CA LYS A 104 3.19 3.58 5.50
C LYS A 104 2.29 2.55 6.20
N ILE A 105 1.02 2.45 5.77
CA ILE A 105 0.11 1.44 6.31
C ILE A 105 0.52 0.05 5.82
N GLY A 106 0.85 -0.13 4.56
CA GLY A 106 1.36 -1.40 4.05
C GLY A 106 2.62 -1.85 4.80
N ILE A 107 3.56 -0.91 5.03
CA ILE A 107 4.74 -1.17 5.87
C ILE A 107 4.34 -1.65 7.26
N PHE A 108 3.45 -0.93 7.94
CA PHE A 108 3.00 -1.29 9.29
C PHE A 108 2.38 -2.69 9.34
N LEU A 109 1.52 -3.03 8.38
CA LEU A 109 0.86 -4.35 8.30
C LEU A 109 1.88 -5.48 8.11
N ILE A 110 2.91 -5.27 7.28
CA ILE A 110 4.00 -6.24 7.08
C ILE A 110 4.80 -6.41 8.38
N LEU A 111 5.18 -5.31 9.04
CA LEU A 111 5.91 -5.38 10.31
C LEU A 111 5.09 -6.06 11.41
N LEU A 112 3.79 -5.80 11.45
CA LEU A 112 2.87 -6.47 12.39
C LEU A 112 2.81 -7.98 12.10
N TYR A 113 2.71 -8.38 10.83
CA TYR A 113 2.76 -9.79 10.44
C TYR A 113 4.07 -10.46 10.86
N LEU A 114 5.19 -9.85 10.57
CA LEU A 114 6.53 -10.35 10.91
C LEU A 114 6.73 -10.53 12.42
N THR A 115 6.15 -9.66 13.23
CA THR A 115 6.35 -9.68 14.69
C THR A 115 5.34 -10.52 15.46
N LYS A 116 4.10 -10.58 14.99
CA LYS A 116 3.00 -11.25 15.73
C LYS A 116 2.64 -12.63 15.16
N VAL A 117 2.94 -12.91 13.88
CA VAL A 117 2.50 -14.13 13.20
C VAL A 117 3.68 -15.00 12.79
N ASN A 118 4.47 -14.57 11.82
CA ASN A 118 5.56 -15.37 11.28
C ASN A 118 6.71 -14.50 10.75
N LYS A 119 7.91 -14.69 11.30
CA LYS A 119 9.13 -14.02 10.84
C LYS A 119 9.68 -14.56 9.52
N ASN A 120 9.30 -15.79 9.18
CA ASN A 120 9.84 -16.51 8.02
C ASN A 120 8.94 -16.31 6.79
N ILE A 121 8.72 -15.06 6.42
CA ILE A 121 8.03 -14.69 5.20
C ILE A 121 8.93 -13.79 4.35
N ASN A 122 8.79 -13.86 3.03
CA ASN A 122 9.50 -12.95 2.15
C ASN A 122 8.82 -11.58 2.16
N PHE A 123 9.60 -10.50 2.19
CA PHE A 123 9.05 -9.15 2.15
C PHE A 123 9.95 -8.17 1.39
N VAL A 124 9.34 -7.08 0.93
CA VAL A 124 9.97 -5.98 0.22
C VAL A 124 9.40 -4.66 0.71
N PHE A 125 10.27 -3.71 1.03
CA PHE A 125 9.97 -2.29 1.20
C PHE A 125 10.74 -1.51 0.13
N SER A 126 10.06 -1.16 -0.97
CA SER A 126 10.64 -0.44 -2.10
C SER A 126 10.72 1.07 -1.83
N THR A 127 11.54 1.78 -2.61
CA THR A 127 11.62 3.25 -2.64
C THR A 127 11.16 3.77 -4.00
N GLY A 128 10.69 5.03 -4.07
CA GLY A 128 10.46 5.74 -5.31
C GLY A 128 9.26 5.25 -6.14
N GLU A 129 8.26 4.63 -5.52
CA GLU A 129 7.05 4.16 -6.19
C GLU A 129 6.26 5.32 -6.77
N GLU A 130 5.99 6.34 -5.96
CA GLU A 130 5.14 7.51 -6.23
C GLU A 130 5.57 8.36 -7.46
N ARG A 131 6.80 8.18 -7.90
CA ARG A 131 7.36 8.82 -9.09
C ARG A 131 7.91 7.84 -10.10
N SER A 132 7.61 6.55 -9.96
CA SER A 132 8.12 5.48 -10.82
C SER A 132 9.63 5.57 -11.00
N VAL A 133 10.36 5.83 -9.91
CA VAL A 133 11.82 5.98 -9.95
C VAL A 133 12.45 4.63 -10.30
N PRO A 134 13.41 4.57 -11.22
CA PRO A 134 14.00 3.29 -11.66
C PRO A 134 14.71 2.49 -10.55
N THR A 135 15.02 3.13 -9.43
CA THR A 135 15.75 2.53 -8.29
C THR A 135 14.88 1.73 -7.31
N GLY A 136 13.56 1.75 -7.49
CA GLY A 136 12.61 1.04 -6.63
C GLY A 136 12.46 -0.45 -6.98
N ILE A 137 11.23 -0.93 -7.04
CA ILE A 137 10.90 -2.35 -7.19
C ILE A 137 11.58 -3.03 -8.38
N LYS A 138 11.77 -2.35 -9.51
CA LYS A 138 12.45 -2.93 -10.68
C LYS A 138 13.90 -3.28 -10.41
N THR A 139 14.60 -2.44 -9.64
CA THR A 139 15.97 -2.74 -9.19
C THR A 139 16.00 -3.94 -8.27
N ILE A 140 15.12 -3.94 -7.26
CA ILE A 140 15.02 -5.07 -6.33
C ILE A 140 14.80 -6.37 -7.10
N VAL A 141 13.79 -6.42 -7.98
CA VAL A 141 13.47 -7.63 -8.74
C VAL A 141 14.62 -8.05 -9.65
N SER A 142 15.36 -7.09 -10.23
CA SER A 142 16.58 -7.42 -11.00
C SER A 142 17.61 -8.18 -10.17
N ASP A 143 17.77 -7.82 -8.90
CA ASP A 143 18.74 -8.42 -8.00
C ASP A 143 18.28 -9.77 -7.43
N ILE A 144 16.97 -9.92 -7.18
CA ILE A 144 16.43 -11.10 -6.49
C ILE A 144 15.83 -12.17 -7.41
N LYS A 145 15.50 -11.86 -8.67
CA LYS A 145 14.78 -12.78 -9.60
C LYS A 145 15.45 -14.13 -9.80
N GLU A 146 16.77 -14.20 -9.60
CA GLU A 146 17.55 -15.44 -9.72
C GLU A 146 17.59 -16.25 -8.41
N LEU A 147 17.18 -15.68 -7.28
CA LEU A 147 17.11 -16.38 -6.02
C LEU A 147 16.06 -17.49 -6.06
N GLU A 148 16.41 -18.64 -5.46
CA GLU A 148 15.49 -19.78 -5.38
C GLU A 148 14.20 -19.43 -4.64
N ALA A 149 14.30 -18.62 -3.57
CA ALA A 149 13.13 -18.19 -2.80
C ALA A 149 12.16 -17.33 -3.64
N PHE A 150 12.69 -16.46 -4.54
CA PHE A 150 11.86 -15.69 -5.45
C PHE A 150 11.18 -16.59 -6.49
N LYS A 151 11.95 -17.47 -7.14
CA LYS A 151 11.45 -18.40 -8.16
C LYS A 151 10.37 -19.37 -7.65
N LYS A 152 10.45 -19.70 -6.36
CA LYS A 152 9.48 -20.59 -5.70
C LYS A 152 8.40 -19.88 -4.92
N ALA A 153 8.41 -18.55 -4.90
CA ALA A 153 7.33 -17.80 -4.27
C ALA A 153 6.01 -18.05 -5.01
N PRO A 154 4.96 -18.50 -4.32
CA PRO A 154 3.70 -18.88 -4.96
C PRO A 154 2.95 -17.66 -5.49
N TYR A 155 3.08 -16.50 -4.85
CA TYR A 155 2.45 -15.24 -5.21
C TYR A 155 3.05 -14.06 -4.45
N CYS A 156 2.70 -12.85 -4.90
CA CYS A 156 3.00 -11.60 -4.19
C CYS A 156 1.70 -10.88 -3.79
N ILE A 157 1.65 -10.40 -2.56
CA ILE A 157 0.60 -9.48 -2.07
C ILE A 157 1.23 -8.12 -1.81
N VAL A 158 0.79 -7.13 -2.56
CA VAL A 158 1.14 -5.72 -2.36
C VAL A 158 0.06 -5.08 -1.50
N LEU A 159 0.44 -4.30 -0.50
CA LEU A 159 -0.45 -3.69 0.48
C LEU A 159 -0.47 -2.17 0.28
N ASP A 160 -0.96 -1.72 -0.86
CA ASP A 160 -0.79 -0.35 -1.37
C ASP A 160 -2.04 0.13 -2.12
N ARG A 161 -3.24 -0.27 -1.69
CA ARG A 161 -4.46 0.24 -2.31
C ARG A 161 -5.27 1.07 -1.31
N LYS A 162 -5.70 2.26 -1.73
CA LYS A 162 -6.61 3.12 -0.96
C LYS A 162 -7.95 2.43 -0.66
N ASN A 163 -8.69 3.01 0.29
CA ASN A 163 -10.01 2.56 0.71
C ASN A 163 -9.98 1.20 1.44
N SER A 164 -11.08 0.49 1.42
CA SER A 164 -11.27 -0.82 2.02
C SER A 164 -12.03 -1.72 1.07
N GLY A 165 -11.70 -3.03 1.05
CA GLY A 165 -12.48 -4.03 0.32
C GLY A 165 -12.09 -4.25 -1.14
N ASP A 166 -11.06 -3.61 -1.68
CA ASP A 166 -10.62 -3.79 -3.06
C ASP A 166 -9.51 -4.85 -3.17
N ILE A 167 -9.64 -5.73 -4.16
CA ILE A 167 -8.58 -6.63 -4.66
C ILE A 167 -8.27 -6.22 -6.10
N ILE A 168 -7.08 -5.69 -6.36
CA ILE A 168 -6.62 -5.36 -7.70
C ILE A 168 -5.75 -6.52 -8.20
N CYS A 169 -6.34 -7.38 -9.02
CA CYS A 169 -5.68 -8.59 -9.50
C CYS A 169 -6.00 -8.84 -10.98
N LYS A 170 -6.97 -9.69 -11.30
CA LYS A 170 -7.27 -10.13 -12.65
C LYS A 170 -7.69 -9.00 -13.59
N GLU A 171 -8.51 -8.05 -13.12
CA GLU A 171 -8.99 -6.92 -13.94
C GLU A 171 -7.85 -6.04 -14.47
N ASN A 172 -6.69 -6.06 -13.77
CA ASN A 172 -5.43 -5.43 -14.21
C ASN A 172 -4.45 -6.43 -14.85
N SER A 173 -4.85 -7.70 -15.04
CA SER A 173 -3.98 -8.76 -15.53
C SER A 173 -2.75 -9.02 -14.64
N TYR A 174 -2.88 -8.87 -13.32
CA TYR A 174 -1.78 -9.11 -12.37
C TYR A 174 -1.72 -10.57 -11.87
N GLY A 175 -2.81 -11.31 -11.97
CA GLY A 175 -2.87 -12.72 -11.62
C GLY A 175 -3.83 -13.50 -12.49
N SER A 176 -3.79 -14.83 -12.41
CA SER A 176 -4.71 -15.72 -13.08
C SER A 176 -6.14 -15.60 -12.51
N LYS A 177 -7.13 -16.04 -13.31
CA LYS A 177 -8.51 -16.07 -12.81
C LYS A 177 -8.67 -16.93 -11.56
N ALA A 178 -7.99 -18.07 -11.52
CA ALA A 178 -8.04 -18.98 -10.38
C ALA A 178 -7.49 -18.33 -9.09
N PHE A 179 -6.43 -17.54 -9.23
CA PHE A 179 -5.85 -16.79 -8.12
C PHE A 179 -6.80 -15.70 -7.61
N ASP A 180 -7.38 -14.92 -8.52
CA ASP A 180 -8.36 -13.87 -8.20
C ASP A 180 -9.63 -14.43 -7.53
N ASP A 181 -10.17 -15.54 -8.06
CA ASP A 181 -11.34 -16.21 -7.50
C ASP A 181 -11.05 -16.73 -6.07
N ALA A 182 -9.87 -17.30 -5.83
CA ALA A 182 -9.46 -17.82 -4.53
C ALA A 182 -9.25 -16.69 -3.51
N LEU A 183 -8.62 -15.59 -3.90
CA LEU A 183 -8.52 -14.38 -3.06
C LEU A 183 -9.91 -13.85 -2.72
N SER A 184 -10.78 -13.71 -3.72
CA SER A 184 -12.14 -13.19 -3.52
C SER A 184 -12.97 -14.09 -2.63
N GLU A 185 -12.80 -15.43 -2.68
CA GLU A 185 -13.52 -16.36 -1.81
C GLU A 185 -13.15 -16.18 -0.34
N ILE A 186 -11.84 -16.07 -0.03
CA ILE A 186 -11.37 -15.75 1.33
C ILE A 186 -11.83 -14.34 1.71
N GLY A 187 -11.78 -13.41 0.76
CA GLY A 187 -12.13 -12.00 0.94
C GLY A 187 -13.57 -11.73 1.33
N LYS A 188 -14.52 -12.63 0.99
CA LYS A 188 -15.94 -12.47 1.35
C LYS A 188 -16.17 -12.24 2.84
N LYS A 189 -15.38 -12.88 3.70
CA LYS A 189 -15.43 -12.75 5.16
C LYS A 189 -15.04 -11.33 5.62
N TYR A 190 -14.33 -10.60 4.79
CA TYR A 190 -13.73 -9.30 5.07
C TYR A 190 -14.31 -8.18 4.19
N ASP A 191 -15.38 -8.47 3.44
CA ASP A 191 -16.01 -7.57 2.47
C ASP A 191 -15.05 -7.13 1.34
N TYR A 192 -14.09 -8.00 0.94
CA TYR A 192 -13.19 -7.79 -0.18
C TYR A 192 -13.72 -8.39 -1.47
N ALA A 193 -13.57 -7.67 -2.57
CA ALA A 193 -13.96 -8.08 -3.92
C ALA A 193 -12.95 -7.62 -4.97
N SER A 194 -12.82 -8.40 -6.04
CA SER A 194 -11.99 -8.04 -7.20
C SER A 194 -12.58 -6.85 -7.95
N VAL A 195 -11.75 -5.84 -8.18
CA VAL A 195 -12.10 -4.63 -8.92
C VAL A 195 -10.93 -4.20 -9.81
N LYS A 196 -11.21 -3.33 -10.78
CA LYS A 196 -10.17 -2.66 -11.56
C LYS A 196 -9.55 -1.52 -10.75
N GLY A 197 -8.22 -1.37 -10.82
CA GLY A 197 -7.50 -0.31 -10.11
C GLY A 197 -6.37 0.31 -10.93
N GLY A 198 -5.63 1.22 -10.29
CA GLY A 198 -4.44 1.86 -10.84
C GLY A 198 -3.23 0.92 -10.92
N HIS A 199 -2.10 1.48 -11.36
CA HIS A 199 -0.81 0.81 -11.34
C HIS A 199 -0.16 0.94 -9.97
N SER A 200 0.68 -0.04 -9.62
CA SER A 200 1.53 -0.06 -8.43
C SER A 200 2.69 -1.03 -8.66
N ASP A 201 3.53 -1.23 -7.68
CA ASP A 201 4.60 -2.24 -7.69
C ASP A 201 4.12 -3.66 -8.04
N THR A 202 2.81 -3.93 -7.89
CA THR A 202 2.15 -5.17 -8.31
C THR A 202 2.40 -5.51 -9.77
N ALA A 203 2.45 -4.49 -10.64
CA ALA A 203 2.71 -4.68 -12.07
C ALA A 203 4.06 -5.37 -12.32
N THR A 204 5.09 -5.00 -11.56
CA THR A 204 6.43 -5.59 -11.69
C THR A 204 6.47 -7.05 -11.22
N PHE A 205 5.88 -7.36 -10.05
CA PHE A 205 5.79 -8.75 -9.58
C PHE A 205 4.96 -9.64 -10.50
N SER A 206 3.92 -9.07 -11.10
CA SER A 206 3.03 -9.80 -12.01
C SER A 206 3.68 -10.24 -13.33
N GLU A 207 4.92 -9.84 -13.61
CA GLU A 207 5.72 -10.36 -14.71
C GLU A 207 6.34 -11.72 -14.40
N TYR A 208 6.33 -12.15 -13.13
CA TYR A 208 7.03 -13.36 -12.64
C TYR A 208 6.11 -14.33 -11.92
N MET A 209 5.05 -13.86 -11.27
CA MET A 209 4.15 -14.67 -10.46
C MET A 209 2.75 -14.06 -10.38
N ASN A 210 1.77 -14.80 -9.85
CA ASN A 210 0.49 -14.21 -9.49
C ASN A 210 0.70 -13.09 -8.47
N ALA A 211 0.12 -11.92 -8.69
CA ALA A 211 0.22 -10.79 -7.78
C ALA A 211 -1.13 -10.10 -7.58
N ALA A 212 -1.34 -9.49 -6.43
CA ALA A 212 -2.51 -8.69 -6.15
C ALA A 212 -2.16 -7.50 -5.26
N ASN A 213 -2.85 -6.37 -5.44
CA ASN A 213 -2.80 -5.21 -4.55
C ASN A 213 -4.09 -5.15 -3.73
N LEU A 214 -3.98 -4.97 -2.42
CA LEU A 214 -5.10 -4.95 -1.48
C LEU A 214 -5.29 -3.56 -0.88
N SER A 215 -6.56 -3.14 -0.72
CA SER A 215 -6.90 -1.95 0.09
C SER A 215 -6.42 -2.13 1.52
N VAL A 216 -5.84 -1.07 2.09
CA VAL A 216 -5.22 -1.13 3.43
C VAL A 216 -5.83 -0.17 4.45
N GLY A 217 -6.90 0.53 4.09
CA GLY A 217 -7.68 1.34 5.03
C GLY A 217 -7.26 2.82 5.09
N TYR A 218 -6.42 3.32 4.16
CA TYR A 218 -6.19 4.75 4.01
C TYR A 218 -7.13 5.37 2.97
N TYR A 219 -7.41 6.65 3.15
CA TYR A 219 -8.37 7.41 2.36
C TYR A 219 -7.81 8.76 1.97
N ASN A 220 -8.27 9.29 0.83
CA ASN A 220 -7.84 10.56 0.27
C ASN A 220 -6.31 10.67 0.10
N PRO A 221 -5.62 9.66 -0.49
CA PRO A 221 -4.18 9.71 -0.68
C PRO A 221 -3.78 10.98 -1.43
N HIS A 222 -2.54 11.40 -1.23
CA HIS A 222 -1.95 12.55 -1.91
C HIS A 222 -2.68 13.88 -1.66
N THR A 223 -3.41 14.00 -0.54
CA THR A 223 -4.10 15.23 -0.16
C THR A 223 -3.84 15.63 1.28
N LYS A 224 -4.17 16.90 1.62
CA LYS A 224 -4.09 17.38 3.00
C LYS A 224 -5.13 16.75 3.94
N THR A 225 -6.09 16.04 3.39
CA THR A 225 -7.18 15.38 4.13
C THR A 225 -7.02 13.88 4.17
N GLU A 226 -5.83 13.39 3.92
CA GLU A 226 -5.49 11.98 4.02
C GLU A 226 -5.68 11.49 5.47
N PHE A 227 -6.25 10.30 5.62
CA PHE A 227 -6.49 9.67 6.92
C PHE A 227 -6.57 8.16 6.79
N VAL A 228 -6.50 7.46 7.93
CA VAL A 228 -6.68 6.00 8.01
C VAL A 228 -7.84 5.68 8.93
N ILE A 229 -8.68 4.73 8.54
CA ILE A 229 -9.66 4.11 9.44
C ILE A 229 -9.01 2.88 10.05
N ILE A 230 -8.73 2.92 11.34
CA ILE A 230 -8.02 1.85 12.07
C ILE A 230 -8.75 0.50 11.94
N GLN A 231 -10.09 0.51 11.95
CA GLN A 231 -10.86 -0.73 11.83
C GLN A 231 -10.68 -1.37 10.43
N ASP A 232 -10.60 -0.57 9.37
CA ASP A 232 -10.40 -1.08 8.01
C ASP A 232 -8.98 -1.65 7.86
N MET A 233 -7.97 -0.96 8.41
CA MET A 233 -6.60 -1.46 8.47
C MET A 233 -6.51 -2.80 9.22
N ILE A 234 -7.17 -2.94 10.38
CA ILE A 234 -7.22 -4.20 11.13
C ILE A 234 -7.94 -5.30 10.32
N ASN A 235 -9.01 -4.93 9.60
CA ASN A 235 -9.72 -5.86 8.73
C ASN A 235 -8.80 -6.40 7.62
N THR A 236 -8.00 -5.53 7.00
CA THR A 236 -6.97 -5.93 6.03
C THR A 236 -5.94 -6.87 6.65
N PHE A 237 -5.47 -6.58 7.88
CA PHE A 237 -4.51 -7.45 8.56
C PHE A 237 -5.07 -8.88 8.77
N ASN A 238 -6.32 -8.99 9.20
CA ASN A 238 -6.96 -10.29 9.38
C ASN A 238 -7.14 -11.02 8.03
N TYR A 239 -7.50 -10.30 6.98
CA TYR A 239 -7.60 -10.86 5.63
C TYR A 239 -6.24 -11.33 5.12
N LEU A 240 -5.18 -10.55 5.30
CA LEU A 240 -3.81 -10.93 4.96
C LEU A 240 -3.38 -12.22 5.67
N CYS A 241 -3.67 -12.34 6.97
CA CYS A 241 -3.38 -13.56 7.72
C CYS A 241 -4.12 -14.78 7.14
N ASP A 242 -5.41 -14.64 6.83
CA ASP A 242 -6.20 -15.71 6.23
C ASP A 242 -5.72 -16.07 4.82
N ILE A 243 -5.27 -15.09 4.01
CA ILE A 243 -4.65 -15.35 2.70
C ILE A 243 -3.40 -16.23 2.87
N ILE A 244 -2.48 -15.81 3.74
CA ILE A 244 -1.21 -16.54 3.90
C ILE A 244 -1.43 -17.94 4.46
N GLU A 245 -2.42 -18.13 5.31
CA GLU A 245 -2.76 -19.43 5.89
C GLU A 245 -3.51 -20.35 4.92
N ASN A 246 -4.48 -19.82 4.17
CA ASN A 246 -5.49 -20.63 3.49
C ASN A 246 -5.43 -20.58 1.96
N LEU A 247 -4.72 -19.62 1.35
CA LEU A 247 -4.62 -19.55 -0.11
C LEU A 247 -3.71 -20.67 -0.63
N PRO A 248 -4.19 -21.51 -1.58
CA PRO A 248 -3.37 -22.58 -2.14
C PRO A 248 -2.06 -22.06 -2.75
N ARG A 249 -0.96 -22.77 -2.48
CA ARG A 249 0.39 -22.39 -2.94
C ARG A 249 0.68 -22.84 -4.39
N ASP A 250 -0.16 -23.67 -4.96
CA ASP A 250 0.00 -24.32 -6.25
C ASP A 250 -0.93 -23.76 -7.35
N ILE A 251 -1.55 -22.61 -7.12
CA ILE A 251 -2.36 -21.93 -8.13
C ILE A 251 -1.47 -21.55 -9.31
N PRO A 252 -1.76 -22.04 -10.55
CA PRO A 252 -0.94 -21.78 -11.69
C PRO A 252 -0.80 -20.27 -11.99
N TYR A 253 0.43 -19.84 -12.25
CA TYR A 253 0.71 -18.56 -12.86
C TYR A 253 0.58 -18.65 -14.37
N GLU A 254 -0.16 -17.72 -14.95
CA GLU A 254 -0.28 -17.60 -16.40
C GLU A 254 0.76 -16.59 -16.90
N GLU A 255 1.85 -17.10 -17.47
CA GLU A 255 2.91 -16.25 -18.01
C GLU A 255 2.33 -15.29 -19.06
N LYS A 256 2.53 -14.00 -18.86
CA LYS A 256 2.05 -12.98 -19.78
C LYS A 256 2.81 -13.10 -21.10
N SER A 257 2.07 -13.27 -22.21
CA SER A 257 2.67 -13.16 -23.53
C SER A 257 3.33 -11.78 -23.64
N LYS A 258 4.65 -11.74 -23.82
CA LYS A 258 5.38 -10.49 -24.12
C LYS A 258 4.84 -9.96 -25.45
N THR A 259 3.83 -9.12 -25.38
CA THR A 259 3.38 -8.37 -26.55
C THR A 259 4.51 -7.40 -26.87
N VAL A 260 5.34 -7.76 -27.85
CA VAL A 260 6.32 -6.83 -28.41
C VAL A 260 5.50 -5.77 -29.14
N TYR A 261 5.20 -4.68 -28.44
CA TYR A 261 4.68 -3.48 -29.10
C TYR A 261 5.81 -2.94 -29.97
N ASN A 262 5.84 -3.33 -31.25
CA ASN A 262 6.58 -2.61 -32.26
C ASN A 262 5.90 -1.24 -32.43
N TYR A 263 6.32 -0.27 -31.63
CA TYR A 263 6.01 1.10 -31.94
C TYR A 263 6.64 1.43 -33.29
N PRO A 264 5.85 1.82 -34.31
CA PRO A 264 6.44 2.39 -35.51
C PRO A 264 7.22 3.62 -35.04
N SER A 265 8.51 3.67 -35.36
CA SER A 265 9.35 4.84 -35.09
C SER A 265 8.75 6.04 -35.83
N TYR A 266 7.94 6.82 -35.16
CA TYR A 266 7.44 8.08 -35.68
C TYR A 266 8.55 9.10 -35.53
N ASN A 267 9.33 9.28 -36.62
CA ASN A 267 10.30 10.35 -36.72
C ASN A 267 9.57 11.69 -36.69
N GLY A 268 9.77 12.43 -35.64
CA GLY A 268 9.57 13.88 -35.59
C GLY A 268 8.27 14.34 -34.94
N TYR A 269 8.32 14.61 -33.64
CA TYR A 269 7.82 15.88 -33.09
C TYR A 269 8.48 16.13 -31.73
N LYS A 270 9.06 17.33 -31.59
CA LYS A 270 9.65 17.82 -30.35
C LYS A 270 8.56 18.06 -29.30
N GLY A 271 8.77 17.51 -28.12
CA GLY A 271 8.46 18.06 -26.81
C GLY A 271 7.00 18.45 -26.53
N TYR A 272 6.34 17.62 -25.78
CA TYR A 272 5.55 18.07 -24.61
C TYR A 272 5.51 16.86 -23.66
N ASN A 273 6.09 17.05 -22.48
CA ASN A 273 5.87 16.15 -21.35
C ASN A 273 4.40 16.27 -20.97
N THR A 274 3.59 15.31 -21.38
CA THR A 274 2.30 15.09 -20.74
C THR A 274 2.52 14.02 -19.67
N TYR A 275 2.52 14.45 -18.44
CA TYR A 275 2.30 13.60 -17.30
C TYR A 275 0.87 13.06 -17.45
N ASP A 276 0.73 11.77 -17.75
CA ASP A 276 -0.52 11.06 -17.58
C ASP A 276 -0.70 10.78 -16.08
N ASP A 277 -1.15 11.82 -15.36
CA ASP A 277 -1.81 11.65 -14.09
C ASP A 277 -3.18 11.03 -14.40
N ASP A 278 -3.32 9.71 -14.21
CA ASP A 278 -4.63 9.06 -14.13
C ASP A 278 -5.34 9.54 -12.85
N TYR A 279 -5.77 10.80 -12.88
CA TYR A 279 -6.83 11.25 -12.03
C TYR A 279 -8.12 10.59 -12.52
N ASP A 280 -8.67 9.68 -11.73
CA ASP A 280 -10.06 9.24 -11.84
C ASP A 280 -11.00 10.43 -11.59
N VAL A 281 -11.07 11.33 -12.58
CA VAL A 281 -12.08 12.38 -12.65
C VAL A 281 -13.01 12.04 -13.82
N TYR A 282 -14.22 11.59 -13.44
CA TYR A 282 -15.42 11.44 -14.28
C TYR A 282 -15.51 10.25 -15.24
N GLY A 283 -16.04 9.14 -14.72
CA GLY A 283 -16.87 8.24 -15.52
C GLY A 283 -18.27 8.82 -15.72
N TYR A 284 -18.56 9.39 -16.87
CA TYR A 284 -19.94 9.68 -17.28
C TYR A 284 -20.29 8.91 -18.57
N TYR A 285 -21.44 8.18 -18.45
CA TYR A 285 -22.28 7.52 -19.44
C TYR A 285 -21.97 6.08 -19.90
N GLY A 286 -22.91 5.20 -19.52
CA GLY A 286 -23.25 3.99 -20.24
C GLY A 286 -24.04 2.94 -19.46
N ASN A 287 -25.35 3.13 -19.32
CA ASN A 287 -26.47 2.17 -19.21
C ASN A 287 -26.45 0.95 -18.26
N ASN A 288 -27.31 1.07 -17.25
CA ASN A 288 -28.29 0.09 -16.73
C ASN A 288 -27.90 -1.38 -16.51
N THR A 289 -27.63 -1.73 -15.26
CA THR A 289 -28.38 -2.79 -14.57
C THR A 289 -28.46 -2.48 -13.08
N LYS A 290 -29.69 -2.49 -12.55
CA LYS A 290 -30.02 -2.26 -11.14
C LYS A 290 -29.34 -3.31 -10.26
N LYS A 291 -28.37 -2.92 -9.44
CA LYS A 291 -28.10 -3.51 -8.15
C LYS A 291 -28.20 -2.40 -7.11
N GLU A 292 -29.02 -2.63 -6.10
CA GLU A 292 -29.20 -1.71 -4.99
C GLU A 292 -27.85 -1.45 -4.31
N LYS A 293 -27.28 -0.28 -4.58
CA LYS A 293 -26.20 0.27 -3.79
C LYS A 293 -26.81 0.75 -2.49
N LYS A 294 -26.42 0.17 -1.36
CA LYS A 294 -26.56 0.83 -0.07
C LYS A 294 -25.86 2.18 -0.20
N LYS A 295 -26.65 3.23 -0.28
CA LYS A 295 -26.20 4.62 -0.19
C LYS A 295 -25.54 4.81 1.17
N PHE A 296 -24.23 4.91 1.19
CA PHE A 296 -23.61 5.77 2.17
C PHE A 296 -23.93 7.20 1.71
N GLU A 297 -24.89 7.82 2.36
CA GLU A 297 -25.12 9.24 2.17
C GLU A 297 -23.83 9.97 2.57
N ASN A 298 -23.24 10.69 1.62
CA ASN A 298 -22.27 11.73 1.90
C ASN A 298 -22.94 12.71 2.87
N LYS A 299 -22.79 12.48 4.17
CA LYS A 299 -22.97 13.54 5.14
C LYS A 299 -21.92 14.58 4.80
N LYS A 300 -22.33 15.65 4.12
CA LYS A 300 -21.56 16.88 3.99
C LYS A 300 -21.00 17.17 5.38
N PHE A 301 -19.68 17.11 5.48
CA PHE A 301 -18.98 17.74 6.59
C PHE A 301 -19.17 19.24 6.40
N GLU A 302 -20.23 19.80 6.98
CA GLU A 302 -20.32 21.24 7.14
C GLU A 302 -19.15 21.67 8.01
N ASN A 303 -18.31 22.52 7.45
CA ASN A 303 -17.25 23.21 8.14
C ASN A 303 -17.79 23.84 9.42
N LYS A 304 -17.68 23.18 10.56
CA LYS A 304 -17.64 23.85 11.83
C LYS A 304 -16.26 24.44 12.03
N THR A 305 -15.95 25.48 11.26
CA THR A 305 -14.90 26.43 11.55
C THR A 305 -15.31 27.28 12.75
N SER A 306 -15.19 26.75 13.96
CA SER A 306 -15.28 27.57 15.17
C SER A 306 -14.67 26.88 16.39
N PHE A 307 -13.53 26.18 16.22
CA PHE A 307 -12.79 25.62 17.37
C PHE A 307 -11.29 25.90 17.32
N TYR A 308 -10.83 26.88 16.55
CA TYR A 308 -9.44 27.32 16.56
C TYR A 308 -9.34 28.83 16.49
N ASP A 309 -9.91 29.52 17.51
CA ASP A 309 -9.53 30.89 17.86
C ASP A 309 -9.91 31.11 19.33
N SER A 310 -9.06 30.68 20.21
CA SER A 310 -8.77 31.21 21.56
C SER A 310 -8.02 30.14 22.35
N ASP A 311 -6.88 30.54 22.92
CA ASP A 311 -6.03 29.85 23.90
C ASP A 311 -4.77 29.14 23.38
N PHE A 312 -3.95 29.82 22.56
CA PHE A 312 -2.50 29.59 22.52
C PHE A 312 -1.72 30.91 22.37
N THR A 313 -1.90 31.75 23.37
CA THR A 313 -0.90 32.77 23.73
C THR A 313 -0.64 32.61 25.23
N GLU A 314 0.64 32.52 25.57
CA GLU A 314 1.21 32.34 26.91
C GLU A 314 1.63 30.92 27.27
N ILE A 315 2.87 30.61 26.89
CA ILE A 315 3.92 29.96 27.70
C ILE A 315 5.20 29.96 26.84
N TYR A 316 5.97 31.07 26.88
CA TYR A 316 7.43 31.15 26.77
C TYR A 316 7.83 32.52 27.31
N ASP A 317 8.14 32.56 28.59
CA ASP A 317 9.20 33.36 29.19
C ASP A 317 10.21 32.42 29.86
#